data_5eb5c16021c08cc7de98c9b7f61e9fe5
#
_entry.id   5eb5c16021c08cc7de98c9b7f61e9fe5
#
_cell.length_a   1.000
_cell.length_b   1.000
_cell.length_c   1.000
_cell.angle_alpha   90.00
_cell.angle_beta   90.00
_cell.angle_gamma   90.00
#
_symmetry.space_group_name_H-M   'P 1'
#
loop_
_entity.id
_entity.type
_entity.pdbx_description
1 polymer ?
#
loop_
_entity_poly.entity_id
_entity_poly.type
_entity_poly.pdbx_seq_one_letter_code
_entity_poly.pdbx_strand_id
1 'polypeptide(L)'
;MAEPQGTKGTADLRAKHEDLTRLADDLNDMQDYLTRQVRRMDGIVDSIEAGWQGPAGTAYRKFHRAAAEDAVRVREVMKLLESAVRMSRDGFTERELAVLDSLRQIQVDVASEVDRLSTPYLPTAGPPTRPNSSLDDF
;
A
#
# COMPACT_ATOMS: atom_id res chain seq x y z
N MET A 1 4.50 52.24 -14.41
CA MET A 1 4.52 51.67 -13.05
C MET A 1 4.57 50.16 -13.16
N ALA A 2 5.72 49.58 -12.96
CA ALA A 2 5.84 48.15 -12.90
C ALA A 2 5.38 47.67 -11.52
N GLU A 3 4.23 47.06 -11.46
CA GLU A 3 3.81 46.37 -10.23
C GLU A 3 4.79 45.24 -9.93
N PRO A 4 5.13 45.06 -8.66
CA PRO A 4 5.99 43.92 -8.29
C PRO A 4 5.21 42.62 -8.42
N GLN A 5 5.11 42.12 -9.63
CA GLN A 5 4.50 40.79 -9.86
C GLN A 5 5.32 39.67 -9.26
N GLY A 6 6.57 39.93 -8.85
CA GLY A 6 7.48 38.97 -8.28
C GLY A 6 7.11 38.47 -6.88
N THR A 7 6.51 39.33 -6.04
CA THR A 7 6.16 38.97 -4.65
C THR A 7 4.91 38.12 -4.56
N LYS A 8 3.91 38.36 -5.41
CA LYS A 8 2.70 37.53 -5.44
C LYS A 8 2.99 36.15 -6.01
N GLY A 9 3.76 36.05 -7.08
CA GLY A 9 4.17 34.81 -7.67
C GLY A 9 5.01 33.93 -6.74
N THR A 10 5.90 34.54 -5.93
CA THR A 10 6.74 33.84 -4.98
C THR A 10 5.92 33.29 -3.80
N ALA A 11 4.96 34.06 -3.28
CA ALA A 11 4.06 33.63 -2.22
C ALA A 11 3.14 32.51 -2.70
N ASP A 12 2.60 32.58 -3.92
CA ASP A 12 1.78 31.54 -4.52
C ASP A 12 2.58 30.25 -4.76
N LEU A 13 3.81 30.37 -5.23
CA LEU A 13 4.70 29.21 -5.42
C LEU A 13 5.03 28.54 -4.10
N ARG A 14 5.26 29.33 -3.05
CA ARG A 14 5.52 28.80 -1.71
C ARG A 14 4.29 28.09 -1.15
N ALA A 15 3.10 28.67 -1.28
CA ALA A 15 1.85 28.06 -0.86
C ALA A 15 1.60 26.74 -1.61
N LYS A 16 1.83 26.72 -2.92
CA LYS A 16 1.72 25.50 -3.73
C LYS A 16 2.73 24.46 -3.33
N HIS A 17 3.96 24.86 -3.02
CA HIS A 17 4.99 23.96 -2.54
C HIS A 17 4.60 23.29 -1.22
N GLU A 18 4.06 24.07 -0.28
CA GLU A 18 3.57 23.56 1.01
C GLU A 18 2.38 22.62 0.83
N ASP A 19 1.45 22.98 -0.04
CA ASP A 19 0.28 22.15 -0.35
C ASP A 19 0.68 20.83 -1.00
N LEU A 20 1.63 20.85 -1.93
CA LEU A 20 2.14 19.63 -2.54
C LEU A 20 2.89 18.74 -1.54
N THR A 21 3.65 19.35 -0.63
CA THR A 21 4.31 18.62 0.45
C THR A 21 3.27 17.93 1.34
N ARG A 22 2.24 18.65 1.74
CA ARG A 22 1.16 18.11 2.56
C ARG A 22 0.43 16.97 1.87
N LEU A 23 0.13 17.14 0.57
CA LEU A 23 -0.51 16.09 -0.22
C LEU A 23 0.37 14.85 -0.30
N ALA A 24 1.67 15.01 -0.53
CA ALA A 24 2.60 13.90 -0.57
C ALA A 24 2.68 13.16 0.78
N ASP A 25 2.71 13.90 1.88
CA ASP A 25 2.73 13.32 3.22
C ASP A 25 1.42 12.58 3.52
N ASP A 26 0.27 13.14 3.12
CA ASP A 26 -1.03 12.49 3.26
C ASP A 26 -1.10 11.19 2.44
N LEU A 27 -0.57 11.20 1.22
CA LEU A 27 -0.48 10.00 0.39
C LEU A 27 0.39 8.92 1.04
N ASN A 28 1.49 9.32 1.67
CA ASN A 28 2.35 8.40 2.40
C ASN A 28 1.62 7.80 3.62
N ASP A 29 0.92 8.63 4.38
CA ASP A 29 0.14 8.20 5.54
C ASP A 29 -0.97 7.23 5.14
N MET A 30 -1.61 7.46 4.00
CA MET A 30 -2.63 6.55 3.45
C MET A 30 -2.05 5.20 3.04
N GLN A 31 -0.84 5.18 2.51
CA GLN A 31 -0.14 3.91 2.21
C GLN A 31 0.08 3.09 3.49
N ASP A 32 0.56 3.73 4.55
CA ASP A 32 0.76 3.09 5.85
C ASP A 32 -0.56 2.60 6.43
N TYR A 33 -1.61 3.40 6.30
CA TYR A 33 -2.95 3.04 6.73
C TYR A 33 -3.45 1.78 6.01
N LEU A 34 -3.33 1.73 4.68
CA LEU A 34 -3.74 0.55 3.90
C LEU A 34 -2.96 -0.69 4.30
N THR A 35 -1.65 -0.56 4.50
CA THR A 35 -0.81 -1.67 4.97
C THR A 35 -1.29 -2.21 6.31
N ARG A 36 -1.59 -1.33 7.26
CA ARG A 36 -2.11 -1.72 8.58
C ARG A 36 -3.48 -2.38 8.47
N GLN A 37 -4.35 -1.86 7.60
CA GLN A 37 -5.69 -2.43 7.42
C GLN A 37 -5.63 -3.83 6.80
N VAL A 38 -4.76 -4.06 5.83
CA VAL A 38 -4.58 -5.39 5.25
C VAL A 38 -4.14 -6.38 6.33
N ARG A 39 -3.16 -6.03 7.15
CA ARG A 39 -2.69 -6.87 8.26
C ARG A 39 -3.77 -7.13 9.30
N ARG A 40 -4.51 -6.09 9.65
CA ARG A 40 -5.61 -6.20 10.61
C ARG A 40 -6.72 -7.11 10.11
N MET A 41 -7.11 -6.94 8.84
CA MET A 41 -8.12 -7.79 8.21
C MET A 41 -7.66 -9.24 8.13
N ASP A 42 -6.40 -9.46 7.82
CA ASP A 42 -5.82 -10.80 7.80
C ASP A 42 -5.92 -11.48 9.16
N GLY A 43 -5.60 -10.77 10.24
CA GLY A 43 -5.76 -11.27 11.60
C GLY A 43 -7.21 -11.61 11.96
N ILE A 44 -8.16 -10.80 11.48
CA ILE A 44 -9.60 -11.07 11.67
C ILE A 44 -10.02 -12.33 10.91
N VAL A 45 -9.56 -12.48 9.67
CA VAL A 45 -9.85 -13.66 8.85
C VAL A 45 -9.25 -14.92 9.47
N ASP A 46 -8.04 -14.83 10.03
CA ASP A 46 -7.44 -15.94 10.76
C ASP A 46 -8.31 -16.38 11.94
N SER A 47 -8.87 -15.41 12.68
CA SER A 47 -9.78 -15.70 13.79
C SER A 47 -11.07 -16.37 13.33
N ILE A 48 -11.63 -15.91 12.20
CA ILE A 48 -12.84 -16.50 11.61
C ILE A 48 -12.55 -17.91 11.10
N GLU A 49 -11.45 -18.10 10.41
CA GLU A 49 -11.04 -19.38 9.86
C GLU A 49 -10.78 -20.41 10.96
N ALA A 50 -10.22 -20.00 12.09
CA ALA A 50 -10.04 -20.85 13.24
C ALA A 50 -11.38 -21.31 13.86
N GLY A 51 -12.43 -20.47 13.77
CA GLY A 51 -13.77 -20.79 14.24
C GLY A 51 -14.66 -21.50 13.21
N TRP A 52 -14.36 -21.33 11.92
CA TRP A 52 -15.14 -21.89 10.82
C TRP A 52 -14.28 -22.86 10.03
N GLN A 53 -14.46 -24.13 10.31
CA GLN A 53 -13.78 -25.18 9.57
C GLN A 53 -14.64 -25.58 8.37
N GLY A 54 -13.98 -25.73 7.21
CA GLY A 54 -14.60 -26.24 6.00
C GLY A 54 -14.68 -25.23 4.85
N PRO A 55 -15.56 -25.47 3.84
CA PRO A 55 -15.60 -24.69 2.61
C PRO A 55 -15.91 -23.20 2.80
N ALA A 56 -16.69 -22.84 3.82
CA ALA A 56 -17.05 -21.45 4.11
C ALA A 56 -15.82 -20.65 4.56
N GLY A 57 -14.95 -21.21 5.40
CA GLY A 57 -13.70 -20.57 5.83
C GLY A 57 -12.75 -20.36 4.67
N THR A 58 -12.61 -21.34 3.80
CA THR A 58 -11.79 -21.26 2.59
C THR A 58 -12.30 -20.20 1.61
N ALA A 59 -13.61 -20.13 1.40
CA ALA A 59 -14.23 -19.14 0.54
C ALA A 59 -14.01 -17.71 1.09
N TYR A 60 -14.13 -17.56 2.39
CA TYR A 60 -13.90 -16.26 3.05
C TYR A 60 -12.43 -15.82 2.92
N ARG A 61 -11.50 -16.74 3.06
CA ARG A 61 -10.06 -16.48 2.86
C ARG A 61 -9.77 -16.04 1.43
N LYS A 62 -10.35 -16.67 0.43
CA LYS A 62 -10.21 -16.27 -0.98
C LYS A 62 -10.75 -14.87 -1.23
N PHE A 63 -11.91 -14.57 -0.66
CA PHE A 63 -12.51 -13.24 -0.78
C PHE A 63 -11.63 -12.17 -0.13
N HIS A 64 -11.11 -12.44 1.05
CA HIS A 64 -10.17 -11.55 1.74
C HIS A 64 -8.90 -11.33 0.90
N ARG A 65 -8.36 -12.40 0.31
CA ARG A 65 -7.16 -12.29 -0.53
C ARG A 65 -7.39 -11.38 -1.73
N ALA A 66 -8.54 -11.50 -2.39
CA ALA A 66 -8.89 -10.62 -3.51
C ALA A 66 -8.98 -9.16 -3.06
N ALA A 67 -9.61 -8.89 -1.92
CA ALA A 67 -9.68 -7.54 -1.34
C ALA A 67 -8.30 -7.01 -0.95
N ALA A 68 -7.43 -7.85 -0.39
CA ALA A 68 -6.07 -7.50 -0.04
C ALA A 68 -5.23 -7.16 -1.28
N GLU A 69 -5.40 -7.91 -2.36
CA GLU A 69 -4.74 -7.61 -3.64
C GLU A 69 -5.17 -6.25 -4.20
N ASP A 70 -6.45 -5.92 -4.13
CA ASP A 70 -6.96 -4.62 -4.54
C ASP A 70 -6.41 -3.49 -3.66
N ALA A 71 -6.33 -3.69 -2.35
CA ALA A 71 -5.74 -2.72 -1.44
C ALA A 71 -4.25 -2.47 -1.74
N VAL A 72 -3.51 -3.52 -2.08
CA VAL A 72 -2.10 -3.41 -2.49
C VAL A 72 -1.99 -2.62 -3.80
N ARG A 73 -2.86 -2.87 -4.77
CA ARG A 73 -2.88 -2.10 -6.03
C ARG A 73 -3.13 -0.62 -5.77
N VAL A 74 -4.09 -0.29 -4.92
CA VAL A 74 -4.38 1.10 -4.53
C VAL A 74 -3.16 1.71 -3.83
N ARG A 75 -2.53 1.00 -2.92
CA ARG A 75 -1.32 1.45 -2.23
C ARG A 75 -0.20 1.77 -3.21
N GLU A 76 0.03 0.92 -4.20
CA GLU A 76 1.05 1.15 -5.22
C GLU A 76 0.74 2.37 -6.10
N VAL A 77 -0.53 2.59 -6.45
CA VAL A 77 -0.95 3.80 -7.15
C VAL A 77 -0.69 5.04 -6.30
N MET A 78 -1.00 5.00 -5.01
CA MET A 78 -0.72 6.11 -4.08
C MET A 78 0.77 6.40 -3.97
N LYS A 79 1.60 5.36 -4.00
CA LYS A 79 3.06 5.49 -4.00
C LYS A 79 3.57 6.21 -5.24
N LEU A 80 3.02 5.87 -6.41
CA LEU A 80 3.33 6.57 -7.66
C LEU A 80 2.87 8.01 -7.63
N LEU A 81 1.66 8.27 -7.12
CA LEU A 81 1.12 9.63 -6.96
C LEU A 81 1.97 10.45 -6.00
N GLU A 82 2.38 9.88 -4.88
CA GLU A 82 3.28 10.56 -3.93
C GLU A 82 4.58 10.97 -4.62
N SER A 83 5.20 10.08 -5.36
CA SER A 83 6.42 10.36 -6.10
C SER A 83 6.20 11.46 -7.14
N ALA A 84 5.11 11.40 -7.88
CA ALA A 84 4.77 12.42 -8.88
C ALA A 84 4.53 13.79 -8.24
N VAL A 85 3.87 13.83 -7.10
CA VAL A 85 3.60 15.08 -6.36
C VAL A 85 4.92 15.68 -5.85
N ARG A 86 5.82 14.87 -5.29
CA ARG A 86 7.12 15.34 -4.82
C ARG A 86 7.99 15.86 -5.97
N MET A 87 7.96 15.20 -7.12
CA MET A 87 8.64 15.64 -8.33
C MET A 87 8.06 16.96 -8.87
N SER A 88 6.75 17.11 -8.87
CA SER A 88 6.07 18.34 -9.25
C SER A 88 6.45 19.50 -8.34
N ARG A 89 6.63 19.21 -7.05
CA ARG A 89 7.04 20.21 -6.06
C ARG A 89 8.47 20.68 -6.29
N ASP A 90 9.39 19.77 -6.55
CA ASP A 90 10.83 20.04 -6.59
C ASP A 90 11.33 20.38 -8.01
N GLY A 91 10.48 20.16 -9.02
CA GLY A 91 10.87 20.22 -10.41
C GLY A 91 11.51 18.89 -10.86
N PHE A 92 11.50 18.68 -12.16
CA PHE A 92 12.02 17.43 -12.72
C PHE A 92 13.50 17.59 -13.07
N THR A 93 14.36 16.89 -12.35
CA THR A 93 15.76 16.70 -12.74
C THR A 93 15.88 15.43 -13.60
N GLU A 94 16.98 15.29 -14.34
CA GLU A 94 17.26 14.08 -15.13
C GLU A 94 17.25 12.81 -14.27
N ARG A 95 17.75 12.93 -13.05
CA ARG A 95 17.77 11.84 -12.07
C ARG A 95 16.35 11.41 -11.66
N GLU A 96 15.46 12.37 -11.51
CA GLU A 96 14.06 12.11 -11.17
C GLU A 96 13.29 11.51 -12.32
N LEU A 97 13.59 11.93 -13.55
CA LEU A 97 13.04 11.30 -14.75
C LEU A 97 13.50 9.85 -14.88
N ALA A 98 14.74 9.56 -14.52
CA ALA A 98 15.24 8.20 -14.47
C ALA A 98 14.54 7.35 -13.40
N VAL A 99 14.27 7.94 -12.24
CA VAL A 99 13.48 7.31 -11.17
C VAL A 99 12.04 7.04 -11.63
N LEU A 100 11.43 8.00 -12.33
CA LEU A 100 10.09 7.84 -12.88
C LEU A 100 10.05 6.68 -13.90
N ASP A 101 11.07 6.59 -14.75
CA ASP A 101 11.21 5.51 -15.71
C ASP A 101 11.38 4.15 -15.01
N SER A 102 12.18 4.12 -13.97
CA SER A 102 12.32 2.93 -13.11
C SER A 102 11.00 2.53 -12.46
N LEU A 103 10.21 3.50 -12.01
CA LEU A 103 8.89 3.25 -11.42
C LEU A 103 7.90 2.66 -12.43
N ARG A 104 7.99 3.06 -13.70
CA ARG A 104 7.20 2.46 -14.77
C ARG A 104 7.55 1.00 -15.03
N GLN A 105 8.78 0.62 -14.76
CA GLN A 105 9.28 -0.74 -14.94
C GLN A 105 9.07 -1.63 -13.72
N ILE A 106 8.76 -1.05 -12.56
CA ILE A 106 8.44 -1.84 -11.38
C ILE A 106 7.08 -2.48 -11.59
N GLN A 107 7.11 -3.71 -12.06
CA GLN A 107 5.99 -4.61 -11.92
C GLN A 107 6.02 -5.15 -10.51
N VAL A 108 5.28 -4.49 -9.62
CA VAL A 108 5.08 -5.04 -8.29
C VAL A 108 4.34 -6.34 -8.45
N ASP A 109 4.93 -7.42 -8.00
CA ASP A 109 4.23 -8.68 -7.88
C ASP A 109 3.24 -8.54 -6.72
N VAL A 110 2.01 -8.19 -7.07
CA VAL A 110 0.93 -7.95 -6.10
C VAL A 110 0.69 -9.18 -5.24
N ALA A 111 0.78 -10.37 -5.82
CA ALA A 111 0.57 -11.61 -5.10
C ALA A 111 1.64 -11.82 -4.03
N SER A 112 2.90 -11.61 -4.36
CA SER A 112 4.02 -11.69 -3.40
C SER A 112 3.90 -10.67 -2.28
N GLU A 113 3.48 -9.44 -2.60
CA GLU A 113 3.29 -8.39 -1.60
C GLU A 113 2.13 -8.72 -0.66
N VAL A 114 1.03 -9.26 -1.18
CA VAL A 114 -0.09 -9.75 -0.36
C VAL A 114 0.38 -10.87 0.55
N ASP A 115 1.17 -11.81 0.05
CA ASP A 115 1.74 -12.88 0.86
C ASP A 115 2.61 -12.34 2.00
N ARG A 116 3.44 -11.34 1.72
CA ARG A 116 4.29 -10.68 2.72
C ARG A 116 3.48 -10.01 3.82
N LEU A 117 2.38 -9.34 3.46
CA LEU A 117 1.51 -8.64 4.41
C LEU A 117 0.57 -9.58 5.16
N SER A 118 0.24 -10.72 4.55
CA SER A 118 -0.65 -11.74 5.13
C SER A 118 0.10 -12.76 5.98
N THR A 119 1.43 -12.84 5.86
CA THR A 119 2.21 -13.72 6.72
C THR A 119 2.16 -13.17 8.14
N PRO A 120 1.52 -13.87 9.09
CA PRO A 120 1.59 -13.44 10.47
C PRO A 120 3.06 -13.43 10.89
N TYR A 121 3.46 -12.38 11.56
CA TYR A 121 4.79 -12.32 12.15
C TYR A 121 4.87 -13.36 13.26
N LEU A 122 5.15 -14.58 12.86
CA LEU A 122 5.48 -15.64 13.80
C LEU A 122 7.00 -15.67 13.92
N PRO A 123 7.55 -15.20 15.06
CA PRO A 123 8.97 -15.41 15.28
C PRO A 123 9.21 -16.92 15.31
N THR A 124 9.94 -17.40 14.33
CA THR A 124 10.54 -18.75 14.30
C THR A 124 9.63 -19.84 14.84
N ALA A 125 8.48 -20.01 14.28
CA ALA A 125 7.76 -21.25 14.45
C ALA A 125 8.29 -22.25 13.43
N GLY A 126 8.50 -23.46 13.85
CA GLY A 126 8.77 -24.59 12.99
C GLY A 126 7.72 -24.72 11.87
N PRO A 127 7.88 -25.68 10.96
CA PRO A 127 7.00 -25.83 9.82
C PRO A 127 5.54 -25.81 10.28
N PRO A 128 4.66 -25.14 9.55
CA PRO A 128 3.27 -25.05 9.92
C PRO A 128 2.73 -26.47 10.02
N THR A 129 2.44 -26.89 11.23
CA THR A 129 1.62 -28.05 11.43
C THR A 129 0.27 -27.69 10.84
N ARG A 130 -0.08 -28.34 9.74
CA ARG A 130 -1.45 -28.32 9.25
C ARG A 130 -2.34 -28.58 10.43
N PRO A 131 -3.32 -27.74 10.72
CA PRO A 131 -4.35 -28.14 11.64
C PRO A 131 -4.96 -29.41 11.05
N ASN A 132 -4.81 -30.49 11.74
CA ASN A 132 -5.55 -31.69 11.41
C ASN A 132 -7.02 -31.31 11.44
N SER A 133 -7.59 -31.10 10.27
CA SER A 133 -9.03 -31.05 10.21
C SER A 133 -9.50 -32.43 10.54
N SER A 134 -10.22 -32.54 11.64
CA SER A 134 -10.86 -33.81 12.06
C SER A 134 -11.91 -34.30 11.06
N LEU A 135 -11.93 -33.76 9.86
CA LEU A 135 -12.79 -34.17 8.76
C LEU A 135 -12.21 -35.30 7.92
N ASP A 136 -10.93 -35.63 8.14
CA ASP A 136 -10.30 -36.77 7.45
C ASP A 136 -10.66 -38.13 8.11
N ASP A 137 -11.37 -38.10 9.25
CA ASP A 137 -11.78 -39.28 9.99
C ASP A 137 -13.26 -39.69 9.78
N PHE A 138 -13.91 -39.09 8.77
CA PHE A 138 -15.28 -39.51 8.41
C PHE A 138 -15.35 -40.14 7.04
#